data_58d8966e9e9d65806ce8e70a60e999c4
#
_entry.id   58d8966e9e9d65806ce8e70a60e999c4
#
_cell.length_a   1.000
_cell.length_b   1.000
_cell.length_c   1.000
_cell.angle_alpha   90.00
_cell.angle_beta   90.00
_cell.angle_gamma   90.00
#
_symmetry.space_group_name_H-M   'P 1'
#
loop_
_entity.id
_entity.type
_entity.pdbx_description
1 polymer ?
#
loop_
_entity_poly.entity_id
_entity_poly.type
_entity_poly.pdbx_seq_one_letter_code
_entity_poly.pdbx_strand_id
1 'polypeptide(L)'
;TAERARRLQALRGRRSGFAGAGRAKPTRAATVRATRGGATRWAAVVPAAWPGSAVVWKNLVCLRRTTQLRQFLSPVALALVGGLVIGAQTGGVKGGLMASALILAGMLLLLGPMMLRGDLRQDLQHLAALKTLPFRGATLVAAEVLSVSIPLALVQAAVLAAAGALAQASHVAWGGPELRTAIALGALPALLAFNAASVTIQNGAPILFPGWSRLGAVVPGGVEMMGQMVVVVGFYGLLLAVLLALPAAGAVAAVAALHLGGATAVLVAMLVGSAALAFELQGVLQLLGRAFERLEPGAVSG
;
A
#
# COMPACT_ATOMS: atom_id res chain seq x y z
N THR A 1 -13.64 57.52 -18.17
CA THR A 1 -13.51 57.79 -16.72
C THR A 1 -14.82 57.51 -15.95
N ALA A 2 -16.00 57.81 -16.53
CA ALA A 2 -17.30 57.57 -15.89
C ALA A 2 -17.69 56.07 -15.79
N GLU A 3 -17.27 55.29 -16.76
CA GLU A 3 -17.57 53.85 -16.81
C GLU A 3 -16.81 53.05 -15.76
N ARG A 4 -15.60 53.44 -15.44
CA ARG A 4 -14.78 52.83 -14.37
C ARG A 4 -15.37 53.06 -12.98
N ALA A 5 -15.98 54.27 -12.78
CA ALA A 5 -16.68 54.57 -11.53
C ALA A 5 -17.95 53.75 -11.36
N ARG A 6 -18.72 53.52 -12.44
CA ARG A 6 -19.93 52.67 -12.41
C ARG A 6 -19.59 51.20 -12.10
N ARG A 7 -18.50 50.67 -12.67
CA ARG A 7 -18.04 49.27 -12.36
C ARG A 7 -17.62 49.12 -10.90
N LEU A 8 -16.96 50.11 -10.32
CA LEU A 8 -16.56 50.06 -8.89
C LEU A 8 -17.76 50.18 -7.94
N GLN A 9 -18.80 50.92 -8.30
CA GLN A 9 -20.03 51.01 -7.54
C GLN A 9 -20.82 49.69 -7.60
N ALA A 10 -20.88 49.04 -8.75
CA ALA A 10 -21.52 47.70 -8.90
C ALA A 10 -20.84 46.61 -8.06
N LEU A 11 -19.52 46.66 -7.93
CA LEU A 11 -18.75 45.74 -7.10
C LEU A 11 -18.91 46.02 -5.59
N ARG A 12 -19.11 47.26 -5.17
CA ARG A 12 -19.42 47.60 -3.78
C ARG A 12 -20.83 47.19 -3.36
N GLY A 13 -21.82 47.30 -4.26
CA GLY A 13 -23.20 46.89 -3.99
C GLY A 13 -23.35 45.37 -3.77
N ARG A 14 -22.49 44.55 -4.38
CA ARG A 14 -22.49 43.09 -4.19
C ARG A 14 -21.88 42.65 -2.83
N ARG A 15 -21.02 43.46 -2.22
CA ARG A 15 -20.44 43.14 -0.90
C ARG A 15 -21.34 43.45 0.28
N SER A 16 -22.29 44.37 0.15
CA SER A 16 -23.25 44.69 1.23
C SER A 16 -24.43 43.74 1.34
N GLY A 17 -24.70 42.90 0.32
CA GLY A 17 -25.77 41.91 0.35
C GLY A 17 -25.48 40.65 1.17
N PHE A 18 -24.23 40.44 1.62
CA PHE A 18 -23.83 39.25 2.39
C PHE A 18 -23.78 39.42 3.90
N ALA A 19 -24.08 40.62 4.41
CA ALA A 19 -24.01 40.90 5.84
C ALA A 19 -25.35 40.68 6.60
N GLY A 20 -26.38 40.12 5.94
CA GLY A 20 -27.72 39.99 6.48
C GLY A 20 -28.30 38.58 6.52
N ALA A 21 -27.48 37.54 6.62
CA ALA A 21 -27.99 36.15 6.68
C ALA A 21 -27.67 35.51 8.06
N GLY A 22 -28.67 35.45 8.90
CA GLY A 22 -28.95 34.32 9.75
C GLY A 22 -27.98 34.11 10.91
N ARG A 23 -28.36 34.61 12.10
CA ARG A 23 -27.99 33.96 13.37
C ARG A 23 -28.25 32.46 13.22
N ALA A 24 -27.20 31.69 12.88
CA ALA A 24 -27.23 30.25 12.97
C ALA A 24 -27.54 29.88 14.43
N LYS A 25 -28.68 29.26 14.64
CA LYS A 25 -29.00 28.59 15.92
C LYS A 25 -27.80 27.68 16.23
N PRO A 26 -27.31 27.64 17.48
CA PRO A 26 -26.28 26.70 17.86
C PRO A 26 -26.82 25.32 17.58
N THR A 27 -26.29 24.69 16.54
CA THR A 27 -26.50 23.27 16.25
C THR A 27 -26.04 22.55 17.50
N ARG A 28 -26.97 21.91 18.20
CA ARG A 28 -26.69 20.97 19.28
C ARG A 28 -25.52 20.15 18.82
N ALA A 29 -24.39 20.26 19.50
CA ALA A 29 -23.27 19.35 19.36
C ALA A 29 -23.89 17.96 19.50
N ALA A 30 -23.97 17.25 18.38
CA ALA A 30 -24.33 15.85 18.38
C ALA A 30 -23.25 15.18 19.22
N THR A 31 -23.58 14.90 20.47
CA THR A 31 -22.80 14.03 21.33
C THR A 31 -22.70 12.71 20.59
N VAL A 32 -21.59 12.54 19.87
CA VAL A 32 -21.22 11.26 19.29
C VAL A 32 -21.08 10.32 20.47
N ARG A 33 -22.17 9.60 20.74
CA ARG A 33 -22.17 8.47 21.64
C ARG A 33 -21.20 7.48 21.02
N ALA A 34 -19.94 7.54 21.46
CA ALA A 34 -18.95 6.54 21.13
C ALA A 34 -19.55 5.19 21.56
N THR A 35 -19.94 4.40 20.60
CA THR A 35 -20.32 3.01 20.81
C THR A 35 -19.07 2.26 21.29
N ARG A 36 -18.90 2.24 22.61
CA ARG A 36 -17.76 1.67 23.34
C ARG A 36 -17.58 0.15 23.15
N GLY A 37 -18.43 -0.53 22.40
CA GLY A 37 -18.46 -1.99 22.36
C GLY A 37 -17.55 -2.66 21.33
N GLY A 38 -17.13 -1.97 20.27
CA GLY A 38 -16.36 -2.59 19.15
C GLY A 38 -14.87 -2.29 19.12
N ALA A 39 -14.44 -1.19 19.75
CA ALA A 39 -13.05 -0.72 19.67
C ALA A 39 -12.06 -1.51 20.54
N THR A 40 -12.54 -2.18 21.57
CA THR A 40 -11.67 -2.81 22.60
C THR A 40 -11.06 -4.14 22.18
N ARG A 41 -11.68 -4.89 21.27
CA ARG A 41 -11.16 -6.21 20.85
C ARG A 41 -9.96 -6.14 19.90
N TRP A 42 -9.86 -5.11 19.09
CA TRP A 42 -8.79 -4.94 18.10
C TRP A 42 -7.59 -4.14 18.63
N ALA A 43 -7.79 -3.34 19.67
CA ALA A 43 -6.69 -2.61 20.35
C ALA A 43 -5.65 -3.56 21.00
N ALA A 44 -6.05 -4.82 21.26
CA ALA A 44 -5.15 -5.83 21.81
C ALA A 44 -4.17 -6.41 20.76
N VAL A 45 -4.40 -6.18 19.46
CA VAL A 45 -3.58 -6.76 18.38
C VAL A 45 -2.35 -5.91 18.06
N VAL A 46 -2.38 -4.61 18.39
CA VAL A 46 -1.25 -3.71 18.13
C VAL A 46 -0.49 -3.46 19.43
N PRO A 47 0.83 -3.74 19.47
CA PRO A 47 1.61 -3.53 20.70
C PRO A 47 1.50 -2.08 21.17
N ALA A 48 0.87 -1.85 22.31
CA ALA A 48 0.72 -0.52 22.90
C ALA A 48 2.07 0.17 23.21
N ALA A 49 3.14 -0.62 23.27
CA ALA A 49 4.49 -0.16 23.53
C ALA A 49 5.16 0.56 22.32
N TRP A 50 4.64 0.39 21.10
CA TRP A 50 5.22 1.04 19.93
C TRP A 50 4.45 2.32 19.58
N PRO A 51 5.13 3.49 19.52
CA PRO A 51 4.47 4.77 19.26
C PRO A 51 3.71 4.84 17.93
N GLY A 52 4.18 4.10 16.90
CA GLY A 52 3.52 3.99 15.59
C GLY A 52 2.20 3.23 15.57
N SER A 53 1.86 2.51 16.65
CA SER A 53 0.66 1.68 16.74
C SER A 53 -0.65 2.46 16.49
N ALA A 54 -0.72 3.71 16.94
CA ALA A 54 -1.89 4.57 16.74
C ALA A 54 -2.10 4.89 15.25
N VAL A 55 -1.02 5.10 14.50
CA VAL A 55 -1.06 5.36 13.05
C VAL A 55 -1.49 4.11 12.31
N VAL A 56 -0.91 2.96 12.64
CA VAL A 56 -1.33 1.67 12.07
C VAL A 56 -2.81 1.42 12.32
N TRP A 57 -3.28 1.65 13.55
CA TRP A 57 -4.70 1.50 13.90
C TRP A 57 -5.60 2.43 13.09
N LYS A 58 -5.25 3.73 13.03
CA LYS A 58 -5.97 4.72 12.21
C LYS A 58 -6.11 4.21 10.77
N ASN A 59 -5.02 3.78 10.17
CA ASN A 59 -4.98 3.35 8.78
C ASN A 59 -5.77 2.06 8.54
N LEU A 60 -5.72 1.09 9.45
CA LEU A 60 -6.54 -0.13 9.37
C LEU A 60 -8.04 0.19 9.44
N VAL A 61 -8.43 1.13 10.30
CA VAL A 61 -9.83 1.59 10.38
C VAL A 61 -10.24 2.32 9.10
N CYS A 62 -9.37 3.19 8.56
CA CYS A 62 -9.60 3.86 7.29
C CYS A 62 -9.68 2.86 6.14
N LEU A 63 -8.77 1.90 6.05
CA LEU A 63 -8.76 0.85 5.05
C LEU A 63 -10.09 0.09 5.05
N ARG A 64 -10.58 -0.33 6.21
CA ARG A 64 -11.86 -1.01 6.34
C ARG A 64 -13.05 -0.16 5.83
N ARG A 65 -13.00 1.17 6.02
CA ARG A 65 -14.08 2.08 5.61
C ARG A 65 -14.00 2.48 4.15
N THR A 66 -12.80 2.62 3.60
CA THR A 66 -12.57 3.14 2.25
C THR A 66 -12.36 2.06 1.21
N THR A 67 -11.97 0.83 1.62
CA THR A 67 -11.78 -0.28 0.69
C THR A 67 -13.11 -0.65 0.07
N GLN A 68 -13.32 -0.17 -1.14
CA GLN A 68 -14.51 -0.54 -1.92
C GLN A 68 -14.26 -1.92 -2.51
N LEU A 69 -15.06 -2.88 -2.12
CA LEU A 69 -15.01 -4.27 -2.60
C LEU A 69 -14.91 -4.33 -4.15
N ARG A 70 -15.55 -3.38 -4.84
CA ARG A 70 -15.52 -3.27 -6.30
C ARG A 70 -14.12 -3.04 -6.88
N GLN A 71 -13.15 -2.47 -6.13
CA GLN A 71 -11.78 -2.28 -6.61
C GLN A 71 -11.07 -3.61 -6.84
N PHE A 72 -11.47 -4.64 -6.10
CA PHE A 72 -10.96 -5.99 -6.25
C PHE A 72 -11.74 -6.84 -7.26
N LEU A 73 -12.92 -6.39 -7.68
CA LEU A 73 -13.73 -7.17 -8.63
C LEU A 73 -13.06 -7.30 -9.99
N SER A 74 -12.41 -6.24 -10.49
CA SER A 74 -11.74 -6.30 -11.81
C SER A 74 -10.56 -7.26 -11.83
N PRO A 75 -9.58 -7.22 -10.88
CA PRO A 75 -8.50 -8.20 -10.86
C PRO A 75 -8.99 -9.63 -10.59
N VAL A 76 -9.99 -9.81 -9.75
CA VAL A 76 -10.59 -11.13 -9.51
C VAL A 76 -11.28 -11.65 -10.77
N ALA A 77 -12.08 -10.84 -11.44
CA ALA A 77 -12.74 -11.22 -12.68
C ALA A 77 -11.72 -11.57 -13.78
N LEU A 78 -10.67 -10.75 -13.94
CA LEU A 78 -9.61 -11.00 -14.91
C LEU A 78 -8.85 -12.30 -14.60
N ALA A 79 -8.53 -12.54 -13.33
CA ALA A 79 -7.88 -13.76 -12.89
C ALA A 79 -8.78 -15.00 -13.14
N LEU A 80 -10.08 -14.91 -12.87
CA LEU A 80 -11.03 -15.99 -13.11
C LEU A 80 -11.16 -16.30 -14.61
N VAL A 81 -11.34 -15.28 -15.45
CA VAL A 81 -11.42 -15.47 -16.91
C VAL A 81 -10.14 -16.07 -17.46
N GLY A 82 -8.98 -15.51 -17.11
CA GLY A 82 -7.67 -16.03 -17.54
C GLY A 82 -7.44 -17.47 -17.10
N GLY A 83 -7.77 -17.79 -15.85
CA GLY A 83 -7.63 -19.14 -15.32
C GLY A 83 -8.60 -20.15 -15.95
N LEU A 84 -9.84 -19.74 -16.23
CA LEU A 84 -10.80 -20.62 -16.93
C LEU A 84 -10.35 -20.91 -18.35
N VAL A 85 -9.81 -19.93 -19.07
CA VAL A 85 -9.23 -20.13 -20.42
C VAL A 85 -8.06 -21.13 -20.37
N ILE A 86 -7.16 -20.97 -19.41
CA ILE A 86 -6.04 -21.92 -19.20
C ILE A 86 -6.57 -23.30 -18.83
N GLY A 87 -7.56 -23.37 -17.93
CA GLY A 87 -8.17 -24.61 -17.51
C GLY A 87 -8.85 -25.38 -18.64
N ALA A 88 -9.50 -24.68 -19.55
CA ALA A 88 -10.10 -25.29 -20.75
C ALA A 88 -9.07 -25.96 -21.65
N GLN A 89 -7.81 -25.46 -21.64
CA GLN A 89 -6.72 -26.00 -22.47
C GLN A 89 -5.91 -27.11 -21.77
N THR A 90 -5.79 -27.07 -20.43
CA THR A 90 -4.76 -27.85 -19.74
C THR A 90 -5.25 -28.83 -18.67
N GLY A 91 -6.43 -28.71 -18.14
CA GLY A 91 -6.75 -29.56 -16.99
C GLY A 91 -8.18 -29.49 -16.45
N GLY A 92 -9.08 -28.94 -17.20
CA GLY A 92 -10.47 -28.77 -16.76
C GLY A 92 -10.64 -27.73 -15.66
N VAL A 93 -11.82 -27.74 -15.00
CA VAL A 93 -12.25 -26.71 -14.05
C VAL A 93 -11.27 -26.54 -12.85
N LYS A 94 -10.75 -27.63 -12.32
CA LYS A 94 -9.84 -27.58 -11.15
C LYS A 94 -8.50 -26.92 -11.50
N GLY A 95 -7.93 -27.25 -12.67
CA GLY A 95 -6.71 -26.59 -13.17
C GLY A 95 -6.94 -25.11 -13.46
N GLY A 96 -8.10 -24.77 -13.99
CA GLY A 96 -8.51 -23.39 -14.22
C GLY A 96 -8.61 -22.56 -12.94
N LEU A 97 -9.21 -23.10 -11.89
CA LEU A 97 -9.30 -22.44 -10.58
C LEU A 97 -7.93 -22.23 -9.92
N MET A 98 -7.04 -23.21 -10.04
CA MET A 98 -5.66 -23.10 -9.58
C MET A 98 -4.93 -21.99 -10.34
N ALA A 99 -5.01 -21.98 -11.67
CA ALA A 99 -4.43 -20.93 -12.50
C ALA A 99 -4.99 -19.55 -12.16
N SER A 100 -6.32 -19.44 -11.91
CA SER A 100 -6.95 -18.20 -11.47
C SER A 100 -6.36 -17.69 -10.15
N ALA A 101 -6.17 -18.59 -9.18
CA ALA A 101 -5.60 -18.22 -7.88
C ALA A 101 -4.13 -17.75 -8.01
N LEU A 102 -3.33 -18.39 -8.87
CA LEU A 102 -1.94 -17.99 -9.13
C LEU A 102 -1.87 -16.64 -9.87
N ILE A 103 -2.74 -16.42 -10.87
CA ILE A 103 -2.83 -15.14 -11.57
C ILE A 103 -3.22 -14.03 -10.58
N LEU A 104 -4.23 -14.29 -9.73
CA LEU A 104 -4.65 -13.34 -8.71
C LEU A 104 -3.53 -13.04 -7.71
N ALA A 105 -2.79 -14.06 -7.27
CA ALA A 105 -1.65 -13.88 -6.38
C ALA A 105 -0.57 -13.00 -7.03
N GLY A 106 -0.23 -13.23 -8.29
CA GLY A 106 0.71 -12.40 -9.06
C GLY A 106 0.21 -10.96 -9.24
N MET A 107 -1.06 -10.78 -9.57
CA MET A 107 -1.66 -9.46 -9.68
C MET A 107 -1.65 -8.71 -8.34
N LEU A 108 -2.01 -9.37 -7.24
CA LEU A 108 -1.95 -8.78 -5.92
C LEU A 108 -0.52 -8.46 -5.48
N LEU A 109 0.47 -9.25 -5.90
CA LEU A 109 1.87 -8.98 -5.60
C LEU A 109 2.35 -7.71 -6.30
N LEU A 110 2.06 -7.55 -7.59
CA LEU A 110 2.55 -6.43 -8.39
C LEU A 110 1.70 -5.16 -8.22
N LEU A 111 0.38 -5.31 -8.25
CA LEU A 111 -0.54 -4.17 -8.25
C LEU A 111 -1.16 -3.90 -6.88
N GLY A 112 -1.15 -4.87 -5.96
CA GLY A 112 -1.76 -4.75 -4.65
C GLY A 112 -1.33 -3.51 -3.88
N PRO A 113 -0.03 -3.20 -3.76
CA PRO A 113 0.43 -1.98 -3.10
C PRO A 113 -0.10 -0.69 -3.75
N MET A 114 -0.30 -0.69 -5.07
CA MET A 114 -0.85 0.46 -5.80
C MET A 114 -2.38 0.59 -5.67
N MET A 115 -3.06 -0.53 -5.44
CA MET A 115 -4.53 -0.55 -5.28
C MET A 115 -4.99 -0.15 -3.89
N LEU A 116 -4.20 -0.44 -2.87
CA LEU A 116 -4.49 -0.04 -1.50
C LEU A 116 -4.05 1.41 -1.30
N ARG A 117 -4.99 2.34 -1.52
CA ARG A 117 -4.78 3.80 -1.35
C ARG A 117 -4.72 4.20 0.13
N GLY A 118 -3.78 3.66 0.86
CA GLY A 118 -3.43 4.09 2.21
C GLY A 118 -2.08 4.80 2.20
N ASP A 119 -1.79 5.56 1.15
CA ASP A 119 -0.50 6.18 0.98
C ASP A 119 -0.40 7.49 1.78
N LEU A 120 0.80 7.78 2.22
CA LEU A 120 1.18 8.98 2.95
C LEU A 120 0.75 10.28 2.23
N ARG A 121 0.45 10.22 0.91
CA ARG A 121 -0.02 11.39 0.12
C ARG A 121 -1.26 12.04 0.70
N GLN A 122 -2.22 11.24 1.19
CA GLN A 122 -3.44 11.78 1.79
C GLN A 122 -3.13 12.45 3.13
N ASP A 123 -2.25 11.85 3.91
CA ASP A 123 -1.86 12.39 5.21
C ASP A 123 -0.94 13.61 5.09
N LEU A 124 -0.12 13.71 4.03
CA LEU A 124 0.70 14.89 3.76
C LEU A 124 -0.12 16.18 3.53
N GLN A 125 -1.39 16.07 3.12
CA GLN A 125 -2.29 17.23 3.08
C GLN A 125 -2.50 17.86 4.47
N HIS A 126 -2.28 17.07 5.52
CA HIS A 126 -2.38 17.48 6.91
C HIS A 126 -1.00 17.49 7.61
N LEU A 127 0.07 17.82 6.85
CA LEU A 127 1.45 17.78 7.33
C LEU A 127 1.65 18.57 8.64
N ALA A 128 1.00 19.73 8.77
CA ALA A 128 1.06 20.52 9.99
C ALA A 128 0.56 19.74 11.22
N ALA A 129 -0.54 19.00 11.07
CA ALA A 129 -1.07 18.15 12.13
C ALA A 129 -0.19 16.92 12.41
N LEU A 130 0.39 16.31 11.35
CA LEU A 130 1.32 15.18 11.53
C LEU A 130 2.58 15.58 12.30
N LYS A 131 3.09 16.80 12.07
CA LYS A 131 4.26 17.32 12.79
C LYS A 131 4.02 17.65 14.27
N THR A 132 2.78 17.75 14.71
CA THR A 132 2.47 17.90 16.14
C THR A 132 2.53 16.57 16.90
N LEU A 133 2.57 15.45 16.19
CA LEU A 133 2.66 14.15 16.84
C LEU A 133 4.06 13.95 17.45
N PRO A 134 4.16 13.39 18.66
CA PRO A 134 5.43 13.19 19.36
C PRO A 134 6.22 11.99 18.83
N PHE A 135 6.24 11.79 17.50
CA PHE A 135 6.90 10.66 16.85
C PHE A 135 8.05 11.14 15.98
N ARG A 136 9.10 10.32 15.90
CA ARG A 136 10.16 10.50 14.91
C ARG A 136 9.58 10.25 13.51
N GLY A 137 10.03 10.99 12.51
CA GLY A 137 9.59 10.81 11.12
C GLY A 137 9.74 9.38 10.62
N ALA A 138 10.83 8.69 10.99
CA ALA A 138 11.03 7.28 10.64
C ALA A 138 9.95 6.35 11.22
N THR A 139 9.50 6.61 12.46
CA THR A 139 8.42 5.83 13.07
C THR A 139 7.09 6.04 12.36
N LEU A 140 6.81 7.28 11.94
CA LEU A 140 5.61 7.60 11.18
C LEU A 140 5.61 6.89 9.83
N VAL A 141 6.70 7.04 9.06
CA VAL A 141 6.82 6.39 7.73
C VAL A 141 6.76 4.87 7.86
N ALA A 142 7.42 4.27 8.85
CA ALA A 142 7.35 2.84 9.10
C ALA A 142 5.93 2.38 9.45
N ALA A 143 5.18 3.15 10.25
CA ALA A 143 3.81 2.85 10.59
C ALA A 143 2.88 2.89 9.37
N GLU A 144 3.06 3.88 8.48
CA GLU A 144 2.34 3.95 7.21
C GLU A 144 2.64 2.74 6.32
N VAL A 145 3.91 2.37 6.17
CA VAL A 145 4.32 1.20 5.38
C VAL A 145 3.72 -0.09 5.94
N LEU A 146 3.82 -0.32 7.25
CA LEU A 146 3.32 -1.54 7.88
C LEU A 146 1.79 -1.66 7.84
N SER A 147 1.09 -0.51 7.93
CA SER A 147 -0.38 -0.48 7.90
C SER A 147 -0.99 -1.01 6.60
N VAL A 148 -0.25 -0.90 5.49
CA VAL A 148 -0.64 -1.41 4.18
C VAL A 148 -0.04 -2.80 3.93
N SER A 149 1.24 -2.98 4.28
CA SER A 149 1.98 -4.21 3.96
C SER A 149 1.47 -5.44 4.71
N ILE A 150 1.08 -5.29 5.98
CA ILE A 150 0.58 -6.42 6.80
C ILE A 150 -0.73 -6.99 6.24
N PRO A 151 -1.82 -6.21 6.08
CA PRO A 151 -3.06 -6.76 5.57
C PRO A 151 -2.92 -7.31 4.14
N LEU A 152 -2.10 -6.66 3.31
CA LEU A 152 -1.85 -7.14 1.95
C LEU A 152 -1.11 -8.48 1.94
N ALA A 153 -0.06 -8.64 2.75
CA ALA A 153 0.67 -9.89 2.88
C ALA A 153 -0.23 -11.04 3.39
N LEU A 154 -1.14 -10.75 4.32
CA LEU A 154 -2.10 -11.73 4.82
C LEU A 154 -3.08 -12.17 3.73
N VAL A 155 -3.61 -11.24 2.94
CA VAL A 155 -4.50 -11.57 1.81
C VAL A 155 -3.76 -12.39 0.76
N GLN A 156 -2.54 -12.00 0.40
CA GLN A 156 -1.71 -12.73 -0.57
C GLN A 156 -1.37 -14.15 -0.07
N ALA A 157 -1.02 -14.29 1.21
CA ALA A 157 -0.75 -15.60 1.83
C ALA A 157 -2.00 -16.49 1.81
N ALA A 158 -3.19 -15.93 2.08
CA ALA A 158 -4.45 -16.67 2.00
C ALA A 158 -4.75 -17.12 0.55
N VAL A 159 -4.52 -16.28 -0.45
CA VAL A 159 -4.69 -16.64 -1.87
C VAL A 159 -3.70 -17.73 -2.28
N LEU A 160 -2.43 -17.64 -1.86
CA LEU A 160 -1.42 -18.68 -2.12
C LEU A 160 -1.78 -20.01 -1.42
N ALA A 161 -2.28 -19.96 -0.19
CA ALA A 161 -2.74 -21.15 0.50
C ALA A 161 -3.93 -21.81 -0.22
N ALA A 162 -4.88 -21.00 -0.72
CA ALA A 162 -5.99 -21.50 -1.54
C ALA A 162 -5.49 -22.14 -2.86
N ALA A 163 -4.51 -21.49 -3.54
CA ALA A 163 -3.89 -22.06 -4.73
C ALA A 163 -3.20 -23.41 -4.44
N GLY A 164 -2.50 -23.51 -3.32
CA GLY A 164 -1.87 -24.74 -2.86
C GLY A 164 -2.89 -25.87 -2.57
N ALA A 165 -4.01 -25.54 -1.92
CA ALA A 165 -5.09 -26.50 -1.66
C ALA A 165 -5.74 -26.98 -2.97
N LEU A 166 -5.99 -26.08 -3.93
CA LEU A 166 -6.51 -26.42 -5.25
C LEU A 166 -5.54 -27.30 -6.04
N ALA A 167 -4.23 -27.03 -5.96
CA ALA A 167 -3.21 -27.86 -6.59
C ALA A 167 -3.22 -29.30 -6.06
N GLN A 168 -3.35 -29.47 -4.75
CA GLN A 168 -3.50 -30.81 -4.15
C GLN A 168 -4.76 -31.53 -4.65
N ALA A 169 -5.91 -30.83 -4.65
CA ALA A 169 -7.17 -31.39 -5.12
C ALA A 169 -7.19 -31.74 -6.61
N SER A 170 -6.30 -31.12 -7.40
CA SER A 170 -6.18 -31.33 -8.86
C SER A 170 -5.14 -32.39 -9.23
N HIS A 171 -4.46 -32.99 -8.24
CA HIS A 171 -3.33 -33.91 -8.45
C HIS A 171 -2.21 -33.35 -9.33
N VAL A 172 -2.13 -32.01 -9.43
CA VAL A 172 -1.05 -31.34 -10.15
C VAL A 172 0.23 -31.47 -9.33
N ALA A 173 1.20 -32.20 -9.86
CA ALA A 173 2.49 -32.39 -9.23
C ALA A 173 3.34 -31.11 -9.34
N TRP A 174 3.22 -30.21 -8.38
CA TRP A 174 4.12 -29.07 -8.25
C TRP A 174 4.96 -29.22 -6.97
N GLY A 175 6.05 -29.92 -7.09
CA GLY A 175 6.96 -30.19 -6.00
C GLY A 175 6.45 -31.18 -4.94
N GLY A 176 7.37 -31.76 -4.19
CA GLY A 176 7.08 -32.63 -3.06
C GLY A 176 6.46 -31.90 -1.86
N PRO A 177 5.98 -32.63 -0.85
CA PRO A 177 5.41 -32.05 0.37
C PRO A 177 6.40 -31.14 1.11
N GLU A 178 7.69 -31.44 1.04
CA GLU A 178 8.76 -30.63 1.64
C GLU A 178 8.85 -29.24 1.02
N LEU A 179 8.79 -29.14 -0.34
CA LEU A 179 8.82 -27.86 -1.04
C LEU A 179 7.60 -27.02 -0.72
N ARG A 180 6.42 -27.63 -0.64
CA ARG A 180 5.18 -26.93 -0.25
C ARG A 180 5.26 -26.38 1.14
N THR A 181 5.80 -27.16 2.08
CA THR A 181 6.01 -26.70 3.47
C THR A 181 7.03 -25.56 3.52
N ALA A 182 8.13 -25.66 2.77
CA ALA A 182 9.14 -24.61 2.67
C ALA A 182 8.53 -23.28 2.15
N ILE A 183 7.73 -23.37 1.09
CA ILE A 183 7.03 -22.20 0.53
C ILE A 183 6.01 -21.66 1.55
N ALA A 184 5.23 -22.50 2.19
CA ALA A 184 4.23 -22.06 3.17
C ALA A 184 4.87 -21.30 4.36
N LEU A 185 6.00 -21.79 4.85
CA LEU A 185 6.74 -21.15 5.95
C LEU A 185 7.45 -19.86 5.52
N GLY A 186 8.02 -19.84 4.31
CA GLY A 186 8.77 -18.70 3.80
C GLY A 186 7.89 -17.61 3.17
N ALA A 187 6.68 -17.94 2.72
CA ALA A 187 5.84 -17.01 1.96
C ALA A 187 5.46 -15.75 2.75
N LEU A 188 5.00 -15.89 3.99
CA LEU A 188 4.54 -14.74 4.76
C LEU A 188 5.63 -13.69 5.02
N PRO A 189 6.83 -14.03 5.52
CA PRO A 189 7.92 -13.07 5.67
C PRO A 189 8.37 -12.48 4.32
N ALA A 190 8.42 -13.29 3.24
CA ALA A 190 8.80 -12.80 1.92
C ALA A 190 7.79 -11.81 1.35
N LEU A 191 6.48 -12.12 1.46
CA LEU A 191 5.41 -11.23 1.04
C LEU A 191 5.39 -9.93 1.85
N LEU A 192 5.59 -10.02 3.17
CA LEU A 192 5.63 -8.85 4.03
C LEU A 192 6.80 -7.93 3.66
N ALA A 193 8.00 -8.48 3.50
CA ALA A 193 9.19 -7.72 3.12
C ALA A 193 9.04 -7.09 1.73
N PHE A 194 8.54 -7.84 0.74
CA PHE A 194 8.29 -7.34 -0.61
C PHE A 194 7.25 -6.22 -0.63
N ASN A 195 6.12 -6.39 0.06
CA ASN A 195 5.09 -5.36 0.15
C ASN A 195 5.62 -4.11 0.87
N ALA A 196 6.40 -4.29 1.94
CA ALA A 196 7.03 -3.18 2.64
C ALA A 196 7.99 -2.40 1.73
N ALA A 197 8.80 -3.09 0.91
CA ALA A 197 9.66 -2.47 -0.10
C ALA A 197 8.83 -1.65 -1.10
N SER A 198 7.80 -2.26 -1.65
CA SER A 198 6.90 -1.66 -2.63
C SER A 198 6.21 -0.39 -2.10
N VAL A 199 5.65 -0.48 -0.89
CA VAL A 199 4.97 0.66 -0.25
C VAL A 199 5.97 1.74 0.17
N THR A 200 7.20 1.37 0.57
CA THR A 200 8.27 2.33 0.89
C THR A 200 8.64 3.17 -0.32
N ILE A 201 8.77 2.57 -1.50
CA ILE A 201 9.04 3.30 -2.74
C ILE A 201 7.90 4.27 -3.05
N GLN A 202 6.65 3.82 -2.93
CA GLN A 202 5.47 4.65 -3.20
C GLN A 202 5.34 5.82 -2.23
N ASN A 203 5.59 5.61 -0.95
CA ASN A 203 5.58 6.66 0.07
C ASN A 203 6.82 7.57 0.00
N GLY A 204 7.94 7.08 -0.51
CA GLY A 204 9.15 7.86 -0.71
C GLY A 204 8.98 8.96 -1.76
N ALA A 205 8.26 8.67 -2.84
CA ALA A 205 8.09 9.62 -3.93
C ALA A 205 7.49 10.98 -3.48
N PRO A 206 6.37 11.06 -2.75
CA PRO A 206 5.83 12.33 -2.29
C PRO A 206 6.66 13.02 -1.20
N ILE A 207 7.47 12.28 -0.45
CA ILE A 207 8.39 12.85 0.55
C ILE A 207 9.60 13.51 -0.15
N LEU A 208 10.18 12.82 -1.14
CA LEU A 208 11.38 13.29 -1.82
C LEU A 208 11.07 14.32 -2.90
N PHE A 209 9.91 14.22 -3.54
CA PHE A 209 9.50 15.06 -4.67
C PHE A 209 8.09 15.64 -4.44
N PRO A 210 7.89 16.50 -3.42
CA PRO A 210 6.56 17.05 -3.10
C PRO A 210 5.94 17.82 -4.25
N GLY A 211 6.74 18.51 -5.08
CA GLY A 211 6.27 19.24 -6.26
C GLY A 211 5.78 18.35 -7.41
N TRP A 212 6.16 17.06 -7.43
CA TRP A 212 5.68 16.09 -8.44
C TRP A 212 4.39 15.41 -8.02
N SER A 213 4.17 15.30 -6.73
CA SER A 213 2.93 14.79 -6.16
C SER A 213 1.92 15.93 -6.06
N ARG A 214 1.22 16.25 -7.16
CA ARG A 214 0.11 17.20 -7.13
C ARG A 214 -1.00 16.60 -6.26
N LEU A 215 -1.01 17.03 -5.01
CA LEU A 215 -2.00 16.63 -4.03
C LEU A 215 -3.33 17.32 -4.40
N GLY A 216 -4.27 16.56 -4.95
CA GLY A 216 -5.60 17.06 -5.29
C GLY A 216 -5.80 17.64 -6.70
N ALA A 217 -4.81 17.58 -7.60
CA ALA A 217 -5.02 17.98 -8.97
C ALA A 217 -5.92 17.00 -9.74
N VAL A 218 -6.82 17.54 -10.55
CA VAL A 218 -7.61 16.79 -11.51
C VAL A 218 -6.66 15.97 -12.39
N VAL A 219 -6.86 14.67 -12.41
CA VAL A 219 -6.05 13.74 -13.23
C VAL A 219 -6.24 14.14 -14.70
N PRO A 220 -5.17 14.52 -15.42
CA PRO A 220 -5.28 14.78 -16.84
C PRO A 220 -5.77 13.52 -17.54
N GLY A 221 -6.80 13.62 -18.36
CA GLY A 221 -7.27 12.51 -19.17
C GLY A 221 -6.50 12.44 -20.48
N GLY A 222 -6.36 11.23 -21.04
CA GLY A 222 -5.85 11.04 -22.40
C GLY A 222 -4.48 10.37 -22.48
N VAL A 223 -3.85 10.51 -23.66
CA VAL A 223 -2.58 9.85 -24.03
C VAL A 223 -1.42 10.27 -23.12
N GLU A 224 -1.41 11.52 -22.65
CA GLU A 224 -0.41 12.03 -21.69
C GLU A 224 -0.41 11.22 -20.38
N MET A 225 -1.58 10.84 -19.90
CA MET A 225 -1.71 10.02 -18.69
C MET A 225 -1.10 8.62 -18.88
N MET A 226 -1.27 8.03 -20.07
CA MET A 226 -0.67 6.71 -20.36
C MET A 226 0.86 6.80 -20.42
N GLY A 227 1.42 7.81 -21.06
CA GLY A 227 2.87 8.04 -21.10
C GLY A 227 3.45 8.26 -19.70
N GLN A 228 2.81 9.09 -18.90
CA GLN A 228 3.22 9.35 -17.52
C GLN A 228 3.11 8.07 -16.66
N MET A 229 2.06 7.27 -16.83
CA MET A 229 1.89 6.00 -16.11
C MET A 229 3.00 5.01 -16.44
N VAL A 230 3.39 4.88 -17.72
CA VAL A 230 4.48 4.00 -18.15
C VAL A 230 5.80 4.43 -17.49
N VAL A 231 6.11 5.72 -17.47
CA VAL A 231 7.32 6.24 -16.81
C VAL A 231 7.30 5.98 -15.31
N VAL A 232 6.18 6.24 -14.64
CA VAL A 232 6.04 5.99 -13.19
C VAL A 232 6.17 4.52 -12.86
N VAL A 233 5.51 3.64 -13.62
CA VAL A 233 5.59 2.18 -13.41
C VAL A 233 6.99 1.66 -13.73
N GLY A 234 7.62 2.14 -14.80
CA GLY A 234 8.99 1.77 -15.16
C GLY A 234 10.01 2.21 -14.09
N PHE A 235 9.90 3.43 -13.61
CA PHE A 235 10.77 3.94 -12.54
C PHE A 235 10.55 3.20 -11.21
N TYR A 236 9.30 2.91 -10.87
CA TYR A 236 8.97 2.07 -9.72
C TYR A 236 9.58 0.67 -9.84
N GLY A 237 9.42 0.03 -11.00
CA GLY A 237 10.00 -1.29 -11.27
C GLY A 237 11.53 -1.30 -11.16
N LEU A 238 12.18 -0.27 -11.69
CA LEU A 238 13.63 -0.09 -11.58
C LEU A 238 14.09 0.06 -10.12
N LEU A 239 13.44 0.93 -9.35
CA LEU A 239 13.75 1.12 -7.93
C LEU A 239 13.53 -0.17 -7.14
N LEU A 240 12.45 -0.90 -7.43
CA LEU A 240 12.17 -2.17 -6.78
C LEU A 240 13.23 -3.22 -7.14
N ALA A 241 13.65 -3.29 -8.41
CA ALA A 241 14.71 -4.20 -8.84
C ALA A 241 16.05 -3.88 -8.14
N VAL A 242 16.42 -2.62 -8.02
CA VAL A 242 17.63 -2.18 -7.31
C VAL A 242 17.54 -2.56 -5.83
N LEU A 243 16.40 -2.32 -5.19
CA LEU A 243 16.18 -2.64 -3.77
C LEU A 243 16.19 -4.15 -3.50
N LEU A 244 15.77 -4.97 -4.46
CA LEU A 244 15.75 -6.43 -4.33
C LEU A 244 17.09 -7.08 -4.72
N ALA A 245 17.98 -6.38 -5.40
CA ALA A 245 19.22 -6.97 -5.93
C ALA A 245 20.13 -7.50 -4.83
N LEU A 246 20.39 -6.72 -3.77
CA LEU A 246 21.25 -7.12 -2.67
C LEU A 246 20.64 -8.26 -1.83
N PRO A 247 19.36 -8.21 -1.42
CA PRO A 247 18.68 -9.33 -0.77
C PRO A 247 18.68 -10.62 -1.58
N ALA A 248 18.48 -10.53 -2.90
CA ALA A 248 18.52 -11.69 -3.79
C ALA A 248 19.95 -12.28 -3.88
N ALA A 249 20.97 -11.43 -4.03
CA ALA A 249 22.35 -11.87 -4.03
C ALA A 249 22.74 -12.54 -2.70
N GLY A 250 22.32 -11.97 -1.58
CA GLY A 250 22.53 -12.53 -0.24
C GLY A 250 21.86 -13.89 -0.05
N ALA A 251 20.62 -14.04 -0.55
CA ALA A 251 19.90 -15.32 -0.52
C ALA A 251 20.62 -16.39 -1.35
N VAL A 252 21.06 -16.05 -2.57
CA VAL A 252 21.82 -16.97 -3.44
C VAL A 252 23.14 -17.34 -2.79
N ALA A 253 23.87 -16.38 -2.25
CA ALA A 253 25.16 -16.63 -1.57
C ALA A 253 24.98 -17.55 -0.37
N ALA A 254 23.93 -17.37 0.44
CA ALA A 254 23.66 -18.23 1.60
C ALA A 254 23.37 -19.68 1.18
N VAL A 255 22.53 -19.88 0.15
CA VAL A 255 22.22 -21.21 -0.40
C VAL A 255 23.47 -21.87 -0.93
N ALA A 256 24.31 -21.14 -1.68
CA ALA A 256 25.54 -21.66 -2.23
C ALA A 256 26.59 -22.00 -1.15
N ALA A 257 26.77 -21.11 -0.18
CA ALA A 257 27.73 -21.31 0.92
C ALA A 257 27.37 -22.51 1.82
N LEU A 258 26.09 -22.76 2.01
CA LEU A 258 25.59 -23.87 2.81
C LEU A 258 25.38 -25.16 1.99
N HIS A 259 25.67 -25.14 0.71
CA HIS A 259 25.46 -26.26 -0.22
C HIS A 259 24.05 -26.84 -0.17
N LEU A 260 23.04 -25.97 0.02
CA LEU A 260 21.64 -26.40 0.16
C LEU A 260 21.02 -26.71 -1.18
N GLY A 261 20.13 -27.71 -1.20
CA GLY A 261 19.34 -28.10 -2.35
C GLY A 261 17.85 -28.27 -2.03
N GLY A 262 17.04 -28.39 -3.07
CA GLY A 262 15.61 -28.69 -2.91
C GLY A 262 14.83 -27.70 -2.04
N ALA A 263 13.97 -28.22 -1.18
CA ALA A 263 13.07 -27.43 -0.35
C ALA A 263 13.79 -26.56 0.69
N THR A 264 14.90 -27.05 1.23
CA THR A 264 15.71 -26.31 2.22
C THR A 264 16.35 -25.07 1.60
N ALA A 265 16.85 -25.18 0.37
CA ALA A 265 17.38 -24.03 -0.37
C ALA A 265 16.33 -22.94 -0.55
N VAL A 266 15.10 -23.31 -0.93
CA VAL A 266 13.99 -22.37 -1.13
C VAL A 266 13.63 -21.67 0.20
N LEU A 267 13.47 -22.42 1.29
CA LEU A 267 13.15 -21.85 2.60
C LEU A 267 14.23 -20.88 3.07
N VAL A 268 15.50 -21.28 3.02
CA VAL A 268 16.64 -20.44 3.44
C VAL A 268 16.72 -19.20 2.56
N ALA A 269 16.58 -19.35 1.24
CA ALA A 269 16.58 -18.21 0.33
C ALA A 269 15.47 -17.18 0.67
N MET A 270 14.24 -17.66 0.94
CA MET A 270 13.12 -16.78 1.31
C MET A 270 13.37 -16.09 2.66
N LEU A 271 13.85 -16.80 3.67
CA LEU A 271 14.10 -16.23 4.98
C LEU A 271 15.28 -15.25 4.99
N VAL A 272 16.43 -15.63 4.39
CA VAL A 272 17.61 -14.78 4.30
C VAL A 272 17.33 -13.55 3.45
N GLY A 273 16.70 -13.73 2.28
CA GLY A 273 16.30 -12.61 1.42
C GLY A 273 15.34 -11.65 2.12
N SER A 274 14.36 -12.18 2.84
CA SER A 274 13.41 -11.36 3.62
C SER A 274 14.10 -10.59 4.75
N ALA A 275 15.01 -11.23 5.47
CA ALA A 275 15.77 -10.59 6.56
C ALA A 275 16.71 -9.50 6.02
N ALA A 276 17.42 -9.78 4.93
CA ALA A 276 18.29 -8.80 4.27
C ALA A 276 17.49 -7.59 3.77
N LEU A 277 16.34 -7.83 3.12
CA LEU A 277 15.45 -6.77 2.65
C LEU A 277 14.88 -5.95 3.81
N ALA A 278 14.48 -6.57 4.90
CA ALA A 278 14.00 -5.87 6.09
C ALA A 278 15.09 -4.98 6.71
N PHE A 279 16.33 -5.45 6.75
CA PHE A 279 17.48 -4.69 7.21
C PHE A 279 17.76 -3.48 6.31
N GLU A 280 17.75 -3.67 4.99
CA GLU A 280 17.93 -2.58 4.02
C GLU A 280 16.82 -1.54 4.13
N LEU A 281 15.57 -1.99 4.23
CA LEU A 281 14.40 -1.12 4.41
C LEU A 281 14.49 -0.28 5.67
N GLN A 282 15.06 -0.80 6.75
CA GLN A 282 15.26 -0.01 7.97
C GLN A 282 16.12 1.22 7.70
N GLY A 283 17.19 1.10 6.91
CA GLY A 283 18.03 2.22 6.49
C GLY A 283 17.24 3.22 5.62
N VAL A 284 16.48 2.72 4.64
CA VAL A 284 15.66 3.57 3.76
C VAL A 284 14.57 4.32 4.55
N LEU A 285 13.89 3.65 5.48
CA LEU A 285 12.87 4.27 6.34
C LEU A 285 13.46 5.37 7.24
N GLN A 286 14.69 5.20 7.73
CA GLN A 286 15.39 6.25 8.50
C GLN A 286 15.71 7.46 7.61
N LEU A 287 16.16 7.25 6.38
CA LEU A 287 16.43 8.33 5.42
C LEU A 287 15.14 9.07 5.06
N LEU A 288 14.07 8.35 4.75
CA LEU A 288 12.76 8.95 4.46
C LEU A 288 12.19 9.69 5.66
N GLY A 289 12.39 9.17 6.87
CA GLY A 289 11.97 9.84 8.09
C GLY A 289 12.68 11.18 8.30
N ARG A 290 13.99 11.25 8.06
CA ARG A 290 14.76 12.51 8.10
C ARG A 290 14.31 13.48 7.01
N ALA A 291 14.02 12.98 5.81
CA ALA A 291 13.47 13.80 4.72
C ALA A 291 12.09 14.35 5.09
N PHE A 292 11.20 13.54 5.67
CA PHE A 292 9.89 13.96 6.17
C PHE A 292 9.99 15.06 7.23
N GLU A 293 10.93 14.95 8.18
CA GLU A 293 11.15 15.96 9.21
C GLU A 293 11.57 17.32 8.64
N ARG A 294 12.24 17.34 7.49
CA ARG A 294 12.68 18.57 6.79
C ARG A 294 11.60 19.19 5.89
N LEU A 295 10.52 18.46 5.59
CA LEU A 295 9.43 19.00 4.76
C LEU A 295 8.77 20.19 5.46
N GLU A 296 8.60 21.30 4.74
CA GLU A 296 7.85 22.46 5.23
C GLU A 296 6.38 22.36 4.81
N PRO A 297 5.42 22.76 5.69
CA PRO A 297 4.00 22.72 5.33
C PRO A 297 3.65 23.52 4.06
N GLY A 298 4.39 24.60 3.77
CA GLY A 298 4.20 25.42 2.57
C GLY A 298 4.63 24.75 1.27
N ALA A 299 5.53 23.76 1.32
CA ALA A 299 6.00 23.06 0.12
C ALA A 299 4.96 22.08 -0.46
N VAL A 300 3.95 21.72 0.31
CA VAL A 300 2.93 20.71 -0.03
C VAL A 300 1.61 21.35 -0.47
N SER A 301 1.40 22.64 -0.17
CA SER A 301 0.15 23.39 -0.43
C SER A 301 0.14 24.22 -1.72
N GLY A 302 1.17 24.08 -2.57
CA GLY A 302 1.30 24.81 -3.82
C GLY A 302 0.53 24.21 -5.00
#